data_a29f272bfbdac084bc1f0d952e900b87
#
_entry.id   a29f272bfbdac084bc1f0d952e900b87
#
_cell.length_a   1.000
_cell.length_b   1.000
_cell.length_c   1.000
_cell.angle_alpha   90.00
_cell.angle_beta   90.00
_cell.angle_gamma   90.00
#
_symmetry.space_group_name_H-M   'P 1'
#
loop_
_entity.id
_entity.type
_entity.pdbx_description
1 polymer ?
#
loop_
_entity_poly.entity_id
_entity_poly.type
_entity_poly.pdbx_seq_one_letter_code
_entity_poly.pdbx_strand_id
1 'polypeptide(L)'
;MEGIAIYKSLQRAITSKEKGLPLDENVTLTIDTKNGFLVYEQKYEDYLSRIEMCYWNEADGKHKLFADNRWSFQKGKPILGQYDGLSFFRYDNATKKMAGCNTPGFDVEYFDKSYALPRIGKDIIVTTWHENGKKTQKTLKWTGSGFSY
;
A
#
# COMPACT_ATOMS: atom_id res chain seq x y z
N MET A 1 18.08 1.90 -3.62
CA MET A 1 18.33 0.70 -4.41
C MET A 1 17.54 -0.53 -3.95
N GLU A 2 17.40 -0.77 -2.67
CA GLU A 2 16.55 -1.87 -2.17
C GLU A 2 15.08 -1.76 -2.61
N GLY A 3 14.55 -0.53 -2.69
CA GLY A 3 13.18 -0.31 -3.13
C GLY A 3 12.86 -0.81 -4.54
N ILE A 4 13.81 -0.71 -5.47
CA ILE A 4 13.61 -1.18 -6.85
C ILE A 4 13.61 -2.71 -6.92
N ALA A 5 14.39 -3.38 -6.10
CA ALA A 5 14.50 -4.85 -6.09
C ALA A 5 13.18 -5.51 -5.70
N ILE A 6 12.46 -4.98 -4.70
CA ILE A 6 11.19 -5.56 -4.27
C ILE A 6 10.09 -5.41 -5.34
N TYR A 7 10.06 -4.29 -6.09
CA TYR A 7 9.10 -4.11 -7.17
C TYR A 7 9.37 -5.03 -8.36
N LYS A 8 10.64 -5.32 -8.66
CA LYS A 8 11.00 -6.34 -9.65
C LYS A 8 10.55 -7.73 -9.21
N SER A 9 10.67 -8.04 -7.93
CA SER A 9 10.19 -9.30 -7.37
C SER A 9 8.67 -9.40 -7.43
N LEU A 10 7.96 -8.31 -7.14
CA LEU A 10 6.51 -8.23 -7.32
C LEU A 10 6.11 -8.47 -8.79
N GLN A 11 6.76 -7.84 -9.75
CA GLN A 11 6.48 -8.05 -11.17
C GLN A 11 6.66 -9.52 -11.59
N ARG A 12 7.74 -10.16 -11.13
CA ARG A 12 7.98 -11.59 -11.40
C ARG A 12 6.88 -12.46 -10.78
N ALA A 13 6.45 -12.16 -9.56
CA ALA A 13 5.37 -12.89 -8.90
C ALA A 13 4.04 -12.75 -9.66
N ILE A 14 3.69 -11.55 -10.12
CA ILE A 14 2.50 -11.30 -10.95
C ILE A 14 2.57 -12.13 -12.23
N THR A 15 3.67 -12.05 -12.95
CA THR A 15 3.87 -12.80 -14.20
C THR A 15 3.78 -14.31 -13.97
N SER A 16 4.37 -14.83 -12.91
CA SER A 16 4.29 -16.26 -12.57
C SER A 16 2.85 -16.68 -12.27
N LYS A 17 2.12 -15.85 -11.51
CA LYS A 17 0.72 -16.12 -11.18
C LYS A 17 -0.17 -16.13 -12.43
N GLU A 18 0.02 -15.18 -13.33
CA GLU A 18 -0.71 -15.13 -14.62
C GLU A 18 -0.46 -16.36 -15.50
N LYS A 19 0.74 -16.91 -15.44
CA LYS A 19 1.12 -18.13 -16.17
C LYS A 19 0.78 -19.43 -15.44
N GLY A 20 0.18 -19.34 -14.25
CA GLY A 20 -0.11 -20.51 -13.41
C GLY A 20 1.13 -21.21 -12.84
N LEU A 21 2.26 -20.51 -12.77
CA LEU A 21 3.50 -21.02 -12.21
C LEU A 21 3.55 -20.83 -10.68
N PRO A 22 4.23 -21.70 -9.93
CA PRO A 22 4.38 -21.55 -8.49
C PRO A 22 5.24 -20.31 -8.16
N LEU A 23 4.93 -19.68 -7.02
CA LEU A 23 5.75 -18.63 -6.44
C LEU A 23 6.87 -19.25 -5.58
N ASP A 24 7.91 -18.45 -5.28
CA ASP A 24 8.93 -18.85 -4.32
C ASP A 24 8.31 -19.12 -2.95
N GLU A 25 8.89 -20.01 -2.16
CA GLU A 25 8.32 -20.44 -0.87
C GLU A 25 8.14 -19.30 0.13
N ASN A 26 9.01 -18.30 0.06
CA ASN A 26 8.98 -17.13 0.96
C ASN A 26 8.10 -15.98 0.44
N VAL A 27 7.40 -16.17 -0.67
CA VAL A 27 6.59 -15.15 -1.34
C VAL A 27 5.12 -15.51 -1.31
N THR A 28 4.27 -14.55 -0.95
CA THR A 28 2.83 -14.63 -1.12
C THR A 28 2.31 -13.45 -1.93
N LEU A 29 1.34 -13.69 -2.80
CA LEU A 29 0.70 -12.67 -3.62
C LEU A 29 -0.80 -12.92 -3.65
N THR A 30 -1.57 -11.94 -3.22
CA THR A 30 -3.02 -11.93 -3.32
C THR A 30 -3.45 -10.78 -4.23
N ILE A 31 -4.20 -11.07 -5.27
CA ILE A 31 -4.80 -10.08 -6.17
C ILE A 31 -6.31 -10.22 -6.04
N ASP A 32 -6.93 -9.19 -5.47
CA ASP A 32 -8.38 -9.11 -5.28
C ASP A 32 -8.96 -8.10 -6.27
N THR A 33 -9.26 -8.58 -7.47
CA THR A 33 -9.78 -7.73 -8.54
C THR A 33 -11.15 -7.15 -8.23
N LYS A 34 -11.97 -7.88 -7.46
CA LYS A 34 -13.29 -7.41 -7.04
C LYS A 34 -13.21 -6.15 -6.18
N ASN A 35 -12.26 -6.10 -5.27
CA ASN A 35 -12.06 -4.99 -4.34
C ASN A 35 -10.98 -4.00 -4.79
N GLY A 36 -10.32 -4.25 -5.93
CA GLY A 36 -9.24 -3.39 -6.42
C GLY A 36 -8.04 -3.34 -5.46
N PHE A 37 -7.65 -4.49 -4.92
CA PHE A 37 -6.60 -4.59 -3.91
C PHE A 37 -5.58 -5.67 -4.28
N LEU A 38 -4.33 -5.40 -3.98
CA LEU A 38 -3.22 -6.34 -4.13
C LEU A 38 -2.35 -6.28 -2.88
N VAL A 39 -1.92 -7.43 -2.40
CA VAL A 39 -0.88 -7.52 -1.38
C VAL A 39 0.18 -8.54 -1.78
N TYR A 40 1.42 -8.12 -1.70
CA TYR A 40 2.62 -8.92 -1.91
C TYR A 40 3.43 -8.94 -0.64
N GLU A 41 3.85 -10.13 -0.20
CA GLU A 41 4.70 -10.30 0.96
C GLU A 41 5.91 -11.18 0.62
N GLN A 42 7.06 -10.78 1.10
CA GLN A 42 8.30 -11.53 1.02
C GLN A 42 8.89 -11.68 2.42
N LYS A 43 9.02 -12.91 2.88
CA LYS A 43 9.38 -13.23 4.26
C LYS A 43 10.76 -13.90 4.34
N TYR A 44 11.59 -13.39 5.23
CA TYR A 44 12.90 -13.95 5.56
C TYR A 44 13.02 -14.04 7.08
N GLU A 45 13.01 -15.26 7.62
CA GLU A 45 13.08 -15.49 9.08
C GLU A 45 12.05 -14.62 9.85
N ASP A 46 12.52 -13.64 10.59
CA ASP A 46 11.70 -12.71 11.37
C ASP A 46 11.44 -11.36 10.67
N TYR A 47 11.91 -11.23 9.42
CA TYR A 47 11.77 -10.02 8.61
C TYR A 47 10.72 -10.22 7.50
N LEU A 48 9.84 -9.26 7.33
CA LEU A 48 8.79 -9.25 6.31
C LEU A 48 8.83 -7.95 5.53
N SER A 49 8.89 -8.04 4.20
CA SER A 49 8.61 -6.90 3.31
C SER A 49 7.22 -7.06 2.72
N ARG A 50 6.40 -6.01 2.81
CA ARG A 50 5.02 -5.98 2.30
C ARG A 50 4.81 -4.80 1.36
N ILE A 51 4.14 -5.07 0.24
CA ILE A 51 3.57 -4.04 -0.63
C ILE A 51 2.07 -4.26 -0.66
N GLU A 52 1.33 -3.21 -0.35
CA GLU A 52 -0.12 -3.14 -0.57
C GLU A 52 -0.40 -2.12 -1.67
N MET A 53 -1.34 -2.43 -2.55
CA MET A 53 -1.81 -1.50 -3.57
C MET A 53 -3.33 -1.55 -3.63
N CYS A 54 -3.95 -0.40 -3.78
CA CYS A 54 -5.39 -0.30 -4.04
C CYS A 54 -5.70 0.96 -4.83
N TYR A 55 -6.95 1.09 -5.25
CA TYR A 55 -7.42 2.30 -5.91
C TYR A 55 -8.84 2.67 -5.46
N TRP A 56 -9.15 3.95 -5.59
CA TRP A 56 -10.48 4.52 -5.37
C TRP A 56 -10.96 5.15 -6.67
N ASN A 57 -12.24 4.96 -6.97
CA ASN A 57 -12.90 5.75 -8.01
C ASN A 57 -13.23 7.12 -7.45
N GLU A 58 -12.68 8.18 -8.04
CA GLU A 58 -13.00 9.54 -7.60
C GLU A 58 -14.44 9.93 -7.97
N ALA A 59 -15.05 10.79 -7.17
CA ALA A 59 -16.43 11.21 -7.33
C ALA A 59 -16.70 11.94 -8.65
N ASP A 60 -15.66 12.49 -9.30
CA ASP A 60 -15.76 13.13 -10.61
C ASP A 60 -16.05 12.16 -11.76
N GLY A 61 -15.93 10.85 -11.52
CA GLY A 61 -16.11 9.82 -12.55
C GLY A 61 -15.03 9.78 -13.64
N LYS A 62 -14.01 10.64 -13.54
CA LYS A 62 -12.98 10.82 -14.56
C LYS A 62 -11.63 10.27 -14.13
N HIS A 63 -11.39 10.15 -12.84
CA HIS A 63 -10.11 9.76 -12.27
C HIS A 63 -10.23 8.58 -11.32
N LYS A 64 -9.12 7.87 -11.19
CA LYS A 64 -8.89 6.91 -10.10
C LYS A 64 -7.67 7.36 -9.31
N LEU A 65 -7.77 7.29 -7.99
CA LEU A 65 -6.65 7.48 -7.10
C LEU A 65 -6.05 6.12 -6.77
N PHE A 66 -4.78 5.91 -7.07
CA PHE A 66 -4.04 4.72 -6.70
C PHE A 66 -3.13 4.99 -5.52
N ALA A 67 -2.98 4.03 -4.64
CA ALA A 67 -1.99 4.05 -3.57
C ALA A 67 -1.08 2.84 -3.65
N ASP A 68 0.18 3.07 -3.35
CA ASP A 68 1.23 2.09 -3.14
C ASP A 68 1.77 2.29 -1.72
N ASN A 69 1.68 1.26 -0.91
CA ASN A 69 2.07 1.29 0.49
C ASN A 69 3.07 0.17 0.77
N ARG A 70 4.34 0.54 0.97
CA ARG A 70 5.41 -0.40 1.24
C ARG A 70 5.89 -0.29 2.67
N TRP A 71 5.89 -1.40 3.38
CA TRP A 71 6.38 -1.49 4.75
C TRP A 71 7.24 -2.74 4.94
N SER A 72 8.23 -2.59 5.80
CA SER A 72 9.00 -3.71 6.35
C SER A 72 8.65 -3.91 7.81
N PHE A 73 8.63 -5.15 8.23
CA PHE A 73 8.33 -5.57 9.60
C PHE A 73 9.46 -6.44 10.12
N GLN A 74 9.79 -6.27 11.37
CA GLN A 74 10.73 -7.15 12.08
C GLN A 74 10.07 -7.64 13.35
N LYS A 75 10.05 -8.97 13.53
CA LYS A 75 9.37 -9.63 14.67
C LYS A 75 7.91 -9.15 14.84
N GLY A 76 7.20 -8.97 13.74
CA GLY A 76 5.80 -8.54 13.71
C GLY A 76 5.56 -7.06 13.98
N LYS A 77 6.59 -6.24 14.12
CA LYS A 77 6.49 -4.79 14.31
C LYS A 77 6.98 -4.04 13.08
N PRO A 78 6.31 -2.97 12.65
CA PRO A 78 6.77 -2.18 11.53
C PRO A 78 8.11 -1.51 11.85
N ILE A 79 8.96 -1.42 10.85
CA ILE A 79 10.17 -0.59 10.91
C ILE A 79 9.74 0.82 10.56
N LEU A 80 9.71 1.69 11.55
CA LEU A 80 9.29 3.08 11.40
C LEU A 80 10.37 3.93 10.71
N GLY A 81 9.98 5.11 10.22
CA GLY A 81 10.89 6.02 9.53
C GLY A 81 11.15 5.70 8.06
N GLN A 82 10.31 4.89 7.42
CA GLN A 82 10.42 4.56 6.00
C GLN A 82 9.76 5.64 5.14
N TYR A 83 10.57 6.54 4.61
CA TYR A 83 10.08 7.74 3.89
C TYR A 83 9.24 7.47 2.64
N ASP A 84 9.43 6.34 1.98
CA ASP A 84 8.68 5.98 0.77
C ASP A 84 7.60 4.94 1.05
N GLY A 85 7.08 4.91 2.28
CA GLY A 85 6.10 3.90 2.71
C GLY A 85 4.77 4.01 1.97
N LEU A 86 4.23 5.20 1.83
CA LEU A 86 2.93 5.45 1.22
C LEU A 86 3.04 6.52 0.13
N SER A 87 2.62 6.17 -1.08
CA SER A 87 2.66 7.05 -2.25
C SER A 87 1.33 7.00 -2.99
N PHE A 88 0.96 8.10 -3.64
CA PHE A 88 -0.27 8.22 -4.40
C PHE A 88 0.00 8.56 -5.86
N PHE A 89 -0.87 8.04 -6.73
CA PHE A 89 -0.85 8.27 -8.16
C PHE A 89 -2.27 8.51 -8.65
N ARG A 90 -2.44 9.40 -9.60
CA ARG A 90 -3.74 9.70 -10.19
C ARG A 90 -3.80 9.15 -11.61
N TYR A 91 -4.83 8.40 -11.90
CA TYR A 91 -5.09 7.81 -13.21
C TYR A 91 -6.25 8.55 -13.89
N ASP A 92 -6.03 8.99 -15.12
CA ASP A 92 -7.04 9.60 -15.96
C ASP A 92 -7.71 8.53 -16.82
N ASN A 93 -9.03 8.37 -16.67
CA ASN A 93 -9.79 7.33 -17.37
C ASN A 93 -9.86 7.56 -18.88
N ALA A 94 -9.84 8.82 -19.34
CA ALA A 94 -9.92 9.16 -20.75
C ALA A 94 -8.60 8.97 -21.48
N THR A 95 -7.52 9.51 -20.92
CA THR A 95 -6.17 9.42 -21.52
C THR A 95 -5.46 8.13 -21.18
N LYS A 96 -5.91 7.39 -20.16
CA LYS A 96 -5.29 6.17 -19.62
C LYS A 96 -3.86 6.40 -19.13
N LYS A 97 -3.56 7.60 -18.68
CA LYS A 97 -2.25 7.99 -18.14
C LYS A 97 -2.30 8.08 -16.62
N MET A 98 -1.19 7.70 -15.99
CA MET A 98 -1.00 7.78 -14.56
C MET A 98 0.17 8.71 -14.25
N ALA A 99 0.02 9.56 -13.24
CA ALA A 99 1.06 10.46 -12.76
C ALA A 99 1.11 10.45 -11.22
N GLY A 100 2.29 10.61 -10.66
CA GLY A 100 2.43 10.83 -9.23
C GLY A 100 1.69 12.09 -8.79
N CYS A 101 1.07 12.06 -7.63
CA CYS A 101 0.37 13.20 -7.06
C CYS A 101 0.73 13.35 -5.58
N ASN A 102 0.45 14.55 -5.05
CA ASN A 102 0.57 14.78 -3.62
C ASN A 102 -0.45 13.94 -2.85
N THR A 103 -0.15 13.66 -1.59
CA THR A 103 -1.07 12.98 -0.69
C THR A 103 -2.37 13.77 -0.57
N PRO A 104 -3.52 13.17 -0.89
CA PRO A 104 -4.78 13.92 -0.98
C PRO A 104 -5.44 14.07 0.40
N GLY A 105 -5.36 15.27 0.95
CA GLY A 105 -6.10 15.67 2.14
C GLY A 105 -5.45 15.40 3.49
N PHE A 106 -4.24 14.86 3.52
CA PHE A 106 -3.47 14.65 4.75
C PHE A 106 -1.97 14.62 4.47
N ASP A 107 -1.17 14.72 5.51
CA ASP A 107 0.29 14.57 5.42
C ASP A 107 0.70 13.18 5.90
N VAL A 108 1.59 12.53 5.15
CA VAL A 108 2.17 11.25 5.56
C VAL A 108 3.27 11.49 6.58
N GLU A 109 3.13 10.89 7.74
CA GLU A 109 4.12 10.93 8.80
C GLU A 109 4.81 9.56 8.91
N TYR A 110 6.14 9.56 9.00
CA TYR A 110 6.94 8.33 8.90
C TYR A 110 7.57 7.89 10.22
N PHE A 111 7.74 8.81 11.18
CA PHE A 111 8.54 8.54 12.37
C PHE A 111 7.86 7.62 13.38
N ASP A 112 6.58 7.77 13.57
CA ASP A 112 5.80 7.05 14.59
C ASP A 112 4.53 6.41 14.03
N LYS A 113 4.27 6.54 12.73
CA LYS A 113 3.03 6.07 12.12
C LYS A 113 3.26 5.02 11.03
N SER A 114 2.33 4.10 10.95
CA SER A 114 2.18 3.17 9.83
C SER A 114 0.76 3.26 9.28
N TYR A 115 0.61 2.89 8.03
CA TYR A 115 -0.65 2.99 7.28
C TYR A 115 -1.04 1.60 6.78
N ALA A 116 -2.35 1.33 6.77
CA ALA A 116 -2.91 0.13 6.18
C ALA A 116 -3.97 0.52 5.15
N LEU A 117 -3.78 0.07 3.92
CA LEU A 117 -4.72 0.30 2.82
C LEU A 117 -5.94 -0.63 2.97
N PRO A 118 -7.15 -0.17 2.58
CA PRO A 118 -8.34 -0.98 2.69
C PRO A 118 -8.42 -2.03 1.59
N ARG A 119 -8.58 -3.29 1.96
CA ARG A 119 -9.02 -4.34 1.04
C ARG A 119 -10.53 -4.29 0.87
N ILE A 120 -11.24 -4.08 1.98
CA ILE A 120 -12.69 -3.93 2.03
C ILE A 120 -12.99 -2.55 2.60
N GLY A 121 -13.95 -1.84 2.00
CA GLY A 121 -14.24 -0.46 2.35
C GLY A 121 -13.34 0.51 1.62
N LYS A 122 -13.24 1.73 2.14
CA LYS A 122 -12.55 2.84 1.47
C LYS A 122 -11.60 3.63 2.37
N ASP A 123 -11.55 3.32 3.65
CA ASP A 123 -10.85 4.11 4.65
C ASP A 123 -9.46 3.54 4.93
N ILE A 124 -8.48 4.42 5.11
CA ILE A 124 -7.12 4.06 5.50
C ILE A 124 -7.03 4.06 7.02
N ILE A 125 -6.44 3.03 7.58
CA ILE A 125 -6.15 2.95 9.01
C ILE A 125 -4.75 3.46 9.28
N VAL A 126 -4.65 4.44 10.18
CA VAL A 126 -3.38 5.01 10.65
C VAL A 126 -3.10 4.51 12.05
N THR A 127 -2.00 3.83 12.23
CA THR A 127 -1.54 3.37 13.53
C THR A 127 -0.39 4.24 14.01
N THR A 128 -0.54 4.86 15.18
CA THR A 128 0.53 5.58 15.88
C THR A 128 1.17 4.65 16.90
N TRP A 129 2.47 4.52 16.84
CA TRP A 129 3.27 3.66 17.72
C TRP A 129 3.98 4.53 18.77
N HIS A 130 3.63 4.33 20.03
CA HIS A 130 4.17 5.09 21.15
C HIS A 130 5.41 4.41 21.74
N GLU A 131 6.32 5.20 22.33
CA GLU A 131 7.56 4.71 22.93
C GLU A 131 7.36 3.65 24.01
N ASN A 132 6.23 3.70 24.72
CA ASN A 132 5.87 2.72 25.76
C ASN A 132 5.34 1.40 25.20
N GLY A 133 5.42 1.17 23.89
CA GLY A 133 4.91 -0.02 23.20
C GLY A 133 3.41 -0.02 22.96
N LYS A 134 2.69 0.99 23.40
CA LYS A 134 1.26 1.16 23.09
C LYS A 134 1.08 1.64 21.66
N LYS A 135 -0.07 1.32 21.08
CA LYS A 135 -0.46 1.81 19.77
C LYS A 135 -1.89 2.37 19.83
N THR A 136 -2.11 3.43 19.07
CA THR A 136 -3.43 4.02 18.86
C THR A 136 -3.75 4.04 17.40
N GLN A 137 -5.03 3.95 17.04
CA GLN A 137 -5.47 3.94 15.64
C GLN A 137 -6.44 5.07 15.38
N LYS A 138 -6.33 5.66 14.20
CA LYS A 138 -7.28 6.62 13.64
C LYS A 138 -7.67 6.16 12.24
N THR A 139 -8.83 6.60 11.80
CA THR A 139 -9.35 6.31 10.46
C THR A 139 -9.29 7.57 9.60
N LEU A 140 -8.63 7.46 8.46
CA LEU A 140 -8.70 8.44 7.37
C LEU A 140 -9.86 8.05 6.47
N LYS A 141 -10.92 8.84 6.50
CA LYS A 141 -12.15 8.58 5.75
C LYS A 141 -12.04 9.08 4.32
N TRP A 142 -12.46 8.25 3.38
CA TRP A 142 -12.54 8.64 1.98
C TRP A 142 -13.66 9.65 1.75
N THR A 143 -13.32 10.78 1.11
CA THR A 143 -14.27 11.88 0.83
C THR A 143 -14.80 11.90 -0.59
N GLY A 144 -14.32 11.00 -1.46
CA GLY A 144 -14.62 11.01 -2.89
C GLY A 144 -13.52 11.64 -3.75
N SER A 145 -12.61 12.40 -3.15
CA SER A 145 -11.47 13.01 -3.84
C SER A 145 -10.18 12.98 -3.02
N GLY A 146 -10.27 12.63 -1.76
CA GLY A 146 -9.15 12.55 -0.83
C GLY A 146 -9.57 11.95 0.50
N PHE A 147 -8.84 12.26 1.56
CA PHE A 147 -9.07 11.72 2.88
C PHE A 147 -9.13 12.80 3.95
N SER A 148 -9.89 12.55 4.98
CA SER A 148 -9.95 13.40 6.19
C SER A 148 -10.04 12.53 7.45
N TYR A 149 -9.53 13.05 8.54
CA TYR A 149 -9.72 12.44 9.85
C TYR A 149 -11.14 12.60 10.37
#